data_08116a6e477e849b0e777c8e73943d3f
#
_entry.id   08116a6e477e849b0e777c8e73943d3f
#
_cell.length_a   1.000
_cell.length_b   1.000
_cell.length_c   1.000
_cell.angle_alpha   90.00
_cell.angle_beta   90.00
_cell.angle_gamma   90.00
#
_symmetry.space_group_name_H-M   'P 1'
#
loop_
_entity.id
_entity.type
_entity.pdbx_description
1 polymer ?
#
loop_
_entity_poly.entity_id
_entity_poly.type
_entity_poly.pdbx_seq_one_letter_code
_entity_poly.pdbx_strand_id
1 'polypeptide(L)'
;MKLPIWLTMGLPLTVVTAAITMSACSSDKKIVQSTDDSGVAAANACAATAGTFPEPSCATDSNPPTCPASNACMIDEVKCGKKSTCMPLADNSSKQILDFRFRRLTVITPEALASGFIQNVVVDHGITLNAHQCGEYGDGAFNWLIRINKTTGMVTTGGAPPSTDPLGIGYCFANTIASGSGIHVSPITAKVNLTGNSFSSEAVDKLNVPIFVNGDPNQLIILPLSNVSVQKVTYSADGNCIGGFNYAALDKDCADSRSDCSRWHTDGSLGGFITLEEADNVPIPQLGNKTLCVMLTKSTPGPDNLHCKRTAANKIDFQGDYCSTTKSADGCADSYWLAATFAASAVKINDTSADPLCNGGVSGDGGTSDAKAD
;
A
#
# COMPACT_ATOMS: atom_id res chain seq x y z
N MET A 1 32.99 41.97 52.99
CA MET A 1 32.47 40.70 52.35
C MET A 1 32.55 40.88 50.87
N LYS A 2 33.37 40.05 50.23
CA LYS A 2 33.75 40.14 48.82
C LYS A 2 32.80 39.27 47.99
N LEU A 3 32.16 39.84 46.99
CA LEU A 3 31.40 39.12 45.95
C LEU A 3 32.35 38.70 44.81
N PRO A 4 32.27 37.50 44.25
CA PRO A 4 33.04 37.13 43.09
C PRO A 4 32.26 37.43 41.79
N ILE A 5 33.01 37.99 40.86
CA ILE A 5 32.65 38.27 39.48
C ILE A 5 32.58 36.94 38.69
N TRP A 6 31.46 36.65 38.03
CA TRP A 6 31.35 35.56 37.05
C TRP A 6 31.58 36.11 35.67
N LEU A 7 32.63 35.59 35.04
CA LEU A 7 32.97 35.79 33.63
C LEU A 7 31.95 35.05 32.75
N THR A 8 31.24 35.78 31.92
CA THR A 8 30.45 35.18 30.81
C THR A 8 31.38 34.98 29.61
N MET A 9 31.77 33.74 29.34
CA MET A 9 32.36 33.35 28.08
C MET A 9 31.24 33.13 27.04
N GLY A 10 31.15 34.02 26.08
CA GLY A 10 30.32 33.84 24.90
C GLY A 10 31.01 32.90 23.91
N LEU A 11 30.37 31.77 23.65
CA LEU A 11 30.74 30.89 22.50
C LEU A 11 30.02 31.43 21.25
N PRO A 12 30.73 31.61 20.13
CA PRO A 12 30.08 31.88 18.87
C PRO A 12 29.41 30.59 18.30
N LEU A 13 28.12 30.69 18.11
CA LEU A 13 27.32 29.67 17.41
C LEU A 13 27.62 29.75 15.92
N THR A 14 28.53 28.91 15.43
CA THR A 14 28.76 28.73 13.99
C THR A 14 27.59 27.91 13.42
N VAL A 15 26.68 28.59 12.72
CA VAL A 15 25.66 27.96 11.89
C VAL A 15 26.37 27.37 10.67
N VAL A 16 26.53 26.05 10.67
CA VAL A 16 26.96 25.31 9.48
C VAL A 16 25.71 25.07 8.63
N THR A 17 25.52 25.94 7.64
CA THR A 17 24.57 25.70 6.55
C THR A 17 25.14 24.62 5.64
N ALA A 18 24.72 23.36 5.86
CA ALA A 18 24.95 22.29 4.92
C ALA A 18 24.04 22.52 3.69
N ALA A 19 24.60 23.08 2.64
CA ALA A 19 23.97 23.08 1.33
C ALA A 19 23.99 21.64 0.79
N ILE A 20 22.82 20.96 0.88
CA ILE A 20 22.61 19.69 0.20
C ILE A 20 22.43 20.02 -1.28
N THR A 21 23.51 19.94 -2.04
CA THR A 21 23.46 19.90 -3.49
C THR A 21 22.88 18.54 -3.89
N MET A 22 21.60 18.50 -4.23
CA MET A 22 21.00 17.36 -4.91
C MET A 22 21.63 17.29 -6.30
N SER A 23 22.65 16.46 -6.44
CA SER A 23 23.16 16.01 -7.74
C SER A 23 22.06 15.16 -8.36
N ALA A 24 21.36 15.72 -9.33
CA ALA A 24 20.49 14.96 -10.22
C ALA A 24 21.40 14.04 -11.05
N CYS A 25 21.55 12.78 -10.59
CA CYS A 25 22.07 11.73 -11.46
C CYS A 25 20.97 11.40 -12.47
N SER A 26 21.03 12.08 -13.61
CA SER A 26 20.43 11.60 -14.85
C SER A 26 21.19 10.35 -15.27
N SER A 27 20.70 9.19 -14.87
CA SER A 27 21.13 7.93 -15.46
C SER A 27 20.28 7.70 -16.70
N ASP A 28 20.78 8.18 -17.84
CA ASP A 28 20.38 7.70 -19.16
C ASP A 28 20.66 6.18 -19.20
N LYS A 29 19.70 5.36 -18.76
CA LYS A 29 19.68 3.97 -19.12
C LYS A 29 19.36 3.89 -20.61
N LYS A 30 20.41 3.77 -21.42
CA LYS A 30 20.28 3.29 -22.79
C LYS A 30 19.55 1.95 -22.74
N ILE A 31 18.29 1.95 -23.14
CA ILE A 31 17.54 0.74 -23.46
C ILE A 31 18.26 0.15 -24.67
N VAL A 32 18.96 -0.95 -24.46
CA VAL A 32 19.47 -1.77 -25.56
C VAL A 32 18.24 -2.43 -26.18
N GLN A 33 17.78 -1.85 -27.27
CA GLN A 33 16.80 -2.47 -28.15
C GLN A 33 17.47 -3.70 -28.79
N SER A 34 17.10 -4.88 -28.32
CA SER A 34 17.32 -6.12 -29.05
C SER A 34 16.37 -6.11 -30.25
N THR A 35 16.92 -5.88 -31.42
CA THR A 35 16.21 -6.04 -32.70
C THR A 35 16.18 -7.51 -33.04
N ASP A 36 15.19 -8.23 -32.56
CA ASP A 36 14.75 -9.46 -33.19
C ASP A 36 13.62 -9.13 -34.17
N ASP A 37 13.85 -9.54 -35.39
CA ASP A 37 13.15 -9.23 -36.63
C ASP A 37 11.80 -10.00 -36.72
N SER A 38 10.84 -9.59 -35.90
CA SER A 38 9.42 -9.89 -36.08
C SER A 38 8.62 -8.75 -35.44
N GLY A 39 8.30 -7.79 -36.31
CA GLY A 39 7.81 -6.45 -36.03
C GLY A 39 6.46 -6.35 -35.33
N VAL A 40 6.41 -6.76 -34.06
CA VAL A 40 5.51 -6.19 -33.05
C VAL A 40 6.41 -5.97 -31.85
N ALA A 41 6.77 -4.72 -31.60
CA ALA A 41 7.33 -4.34 -30.32
C ALA A 41 6.36 -4.88 -29.26
N ALA A 42 6.81 -5.88 -28.49
CA ALA A 42 6.10 -6.29 -27.30
C ALA A 42 5.99 -5.01 -26.44
N ALA A 43 4.82 -4.37 -26.52
CA ALA A 43 4.48 -3.26 -25.66
C ALA A 43 4.85 -3.72 -24.27
N ASN A 44 5.63 -2.91 -23.55
CA ASN A 44 6.17 -3.23 -22.25
C ASN A 44 5.03 -3.81 -21.39
N ALA A 45 4.93 -5.14 -21.31
CA ALA A 45 3.81 -5.83 -20.67
C ALA A 45 3.65 -5.42 -19.19
N CYS A 46 4.65 -4.71 -18.70
CA CYS A 46 4.74 -4.16 -17.36
C CYS A 46 4.31 -2.70 -17.24
N ALA A 47 4.01 -2.02 -18.34
CA ALA A 47 3.47 -0.67 -18.30
C ALA A 47 1.94 -0.76 -18.16
N ALA A 48 1.42 -0.37 -17.02
CA ALA A 48 -0.02 -0.13 -16.89
C ALA A 48 -0.31 1.26 -17.46
N THR A 49 -1.04 1.30 -18.57
CA THR A 49 -1.65 2.54 -19.05
C THR A 49 -2.95 2.78 -18.30
N ALA A 50 -3.44 4.03 -18.34
CA ALA A 50 -4.69 4.38 -17.69
C ALA A 50 -5.83 3.43 -18.11
N GLY A 51 -6.52 2.87 -17.13
CA GLY A 51 -7.60 1.88 -17.33
C GLY A 51 -7.16 0.43 -17.52
N THR A 52 -5.85 0.12 -17.49
CA THR A 52 -5.36 -1.25 -17.65
C THR A 52 -4.73 -1.80 -16.36
N PHE A 53 -4.70 -3.14 -16.26
CA PHE A 53 -4.10 -3.84 -15.12
C PHE A 53 -2.72 -4.36 -15.51
N PRO A 54 -1.70 -4.15 -14.67
CA PRO A 54 -0.37 -4.69 -14.91
C PRO A 54 -0.38 -6.23 -14.88
N GLU A 55 0.55 -6.86 -15.57
CA GLU A 55 0.81 -8.27 -15.36
C GLU A 55 1.41 -8.47 -13.96
N PRO A 56 0.92 -9.43 -13.15
CA PRO A 56 1.42 -9.63 -11.80
C PRO A 56 2.93 -9.86 -11.71
N SER A 57 3.49 -10.58 -12.71
CA SER A 57 4.92 -10.88 -12.81
C SER A 57 5.80 -9.70 -13.26
N CYS A 58 5.20 -8.56 -13.56
CA CYS A 58 5.92 -7.41 -14.12
C CYS A 58 6.54 -6.46 -13.09
N ALA A 59 6.17 -6.57 -11.83
CA ALA A 59 6.89 -5.83 -10.81
C ALA A 59 8.36 -6.26 -10.82
N THR A 60 9.26 -5.32 -10.62
CA THR A 60 10.70 -5.62 -10.46
C THR A 60 10.92 -6.69 -9.39
N ASP A 61 10.02 -6.75 -8.42
CA ASP A 61 9.94 -7.76 -7.38
C ASP A 61 9.51 -9.14 -7.89
N SER A 62 8.81 -9.23 -9.03
CA SER A 62 8.19 -10.47 -9.52
C SER A 62 9.08 -11.29 -10.44
N ASN A 63 10.10 -10.68 -11.00
CA ASN A 63 11.09 -11.38 -11.83
C ASN A 63 12.51 -11.00 -11.39
N PRO A 64 12.89 -11.32 -10.13
CA PRO A 64 14.23 -11.02 -9.70
C PRO A 64 15.21 -11.80 -10.57
N PRO A 65 16.32 -11.21 -11.02
CA PRO A 65 17.44 -11.99 -11.50
C PRO A 65 17.77 -13.02 -10.41
N THR A 66 18.12 -14.23 -10.80
CA THR A 66 18.43 -15.32 -9.89
C THR A 66 19.34 -14.78 -8.78
N CYS A 67 18.77 -14.59 -7.59
CA CYS A 67 19.57 -14.10 -6.46
C CYS A 67 20.70 -15.08 -6.24
N PRO A 68 21.96 -14.65 -6.23
CA PRO A 68 23.03 -15.49 -5.78
C PRO A 68 22.67 -15.97 -4.37
N ALA A 69 22.71 -17.27 -4.14
CA ALA A 69 22.34 -17.85 -2.86
C ALA A 69 23.11 -17.15 -1.74
N SER A 70 22.42 -16.31 -0.99
CA SER A 70 22.94 -15.75 0.25
C SER A 70 22.62 -16.78 1.33
N ASN A 71 23.62 -17.53 1.77
CA ASN A 71 23.45 -18.61 2.73
C ASN A 71 23.33 -18.13 4.18
N ALA A 72 23.07 -16.88 4.43
CA ALA A 72 23.48 -16.33 5.69
C ALA A 72 22.34 -16.06 6.66
N CYS A 73 21.14 -15.75 6.18
CA CYS A 73 20.01 -15.51 7.10
C CYS A 73 19.44 -16.83 7.61
N MET A 74 19.53 -17.03 8.93
CA MET A 74 18.94 -18.17 9.65
C MET A 74 17.64 -17.68 10.32
N ILE A 75 16.53 -17.72 9.58
CA ILE A 75 15.23 -17.39 10.16
C ILE A 75 14.64 -18.56 10.96
N ASP A 76 13.80 -18.23 11.93
CA ASP A 76 13.01 -19.21 12.69
C ASP A 76 11.78 -19.62 11.86
N GLU A 77 11.86 -20.71 11.11
CA GLU A 77 10.75 -21.18 10.27
C GLU A 77 9.47 -21.53 11.04
N VAL A 78 9.54 -21.77 12.34
CA VAL A 78 8.36 -22.01 13.18
C VAL A 78 7.56 -20.72 13.37
N LYS A 79 8.26 -19.60 13.53
CA LYS A 79 7.64 -18.27 13.73
C LYS A 79 7.39 -17.53 12.43
N CYS A 80 8.26 -17.72 11.46
CA CYS A 80 8.29 -16.92 10.24
C CYS A 80 7.67 -17.61 9.02
N GLY A 81 7.33 -18.89 9.14
CA GLY A 81 6.90 -19.71 8.00
C GLY A 81 8.07 -20.29 7.21
N LYS A 82 7.76 -21.23 6.32
CA LYS A 82 8.76 -21.96 5.54
C LYS A 82 9.44 -21.05 4.51
N LYS A 83 10.74 -21.19 4.33
CA LYS A 83 11.55 -20.41 3.37
C LYS A 83 11.05 -20.44 1.92
N SER A 84 10.33 -21.47 1.53
CA SER A 84 9.80 -21.64 0.17
C SER A 84 8.39 -21.06 -0.01
N THR A 85 7.84 -20.34 0.95
CA THR A 85 6.45 -19.85 0.95
C THR A 85 6.39 -18.32 1.09
N CYS A 86 5.20 -17.80 1.27
CA CYS A 86 4.92 -16.39 1.52
C CYS A 86 4.87 -16.03 3.01
N MET A 87 5.44 -16.80 3.90
CA MET A 87 5.37 -16.62 5.37
C MET A 87 3.91 -16.53 5.88
N PRO A 88 3.06 -17.55 5.68
CA PRO A 88 1.68 -17.52 6.15
C PRO A 88 1.63 -17.48 7.68
N LEU A 89 0.69 -16.70 8.22
CA LEU A 89 0.43 -16.60 9.66
C LEU A 89 -0.74 -17.50 10.11
N ALA A 90 -1.44 -18.09 9.15
CA ALA A 90 -2.49 -19.07 9.36
C ALA A 90 -2.47 -20.13 8.27
N ASP A 91 -3.29 -21.17 8.42
CA ASP A 91 -3.41 -22.22 7.41
C ASP A 91 -4.81 -22.17 6.77
N ASN A 92 -4.83 -21.98 5.45
CA ASN A 92 -6.03 -22.02 4.61
C ASN A 92 -6.27 -23.38 3.96
N SER A 93 -5.37 -24.36 4.16
CA SER A 93 -5.45 -25.67 3.52
C SER A 93 -6.81 -26.33 3.74
N SER A 94 -7.41 -26.81 2.68
CA SER A 94 -8.73 -27.46 2.66
C SER A 94 -9.92 -26.60 3.09
N LYS A 95 -9.74 -25.31 3.32
CA LYS A 95 -10.83 -24.41 3.71
C LYS A 95 -11.65 -23.95 2.49
N GLN A 96 -12.93 -23.66 2.73
CA GLN A 96 -13.83 -23.01 1.76
C GLN A 96 -13.74 -21.48 1.82
N ILE A 97 -13.32 -20.95 2.97
CA ILE A 97 -13.06 -19.53 3.17
C ILE A 97 -11.55 -19.36 3.28
N LEU A 98 -10.98 -18.57 2.39
CA LEU A 98 -9.55 -18.25 2.35
C LEU A 98 -9.38 -16.81 2.82
N ASP A 99 -8.61 -16.61 3.87
CA ASP A 99 -8.33 -15.33 4.47
C ASP A 99 -6.88 -14.92 4.22
N PHE A 100 -6.67 -13.74 3.64
CA PHE A 100 -5.35 -13.23 3.29
C PHE A 100 -5.14 -11.80 3.82
N ARG A 101 -3.87 -11.45 4.07
CA ARG A 101 -3.40 -10.08 4.27
C ARG A 101 -2.33 -9.75 3.24
N PHE A 102 -2.36 -8.53 2.69
CA PHE A 102 -1.28 -8.06 1.84
C PHE A 102 0.05 -8.08 2.59
N ARG A 103 1.08 -8.58 1.90
CA ARG A 103 2.47 -8.60 2.37
C ARG A 103 3.35 -7.70 1.51
N ARG A 104 2.95 -7.47 0.27
CA ARG A 104 3.59 -6.57 -0.67
C ARG A 104 2.53 -5.91 -1.52
N LEU A 105 2.71 -4.63 -1.77
CA LEU A 105 1.97 -3.85 -2.77
C LEU A 105 3.00 -3.05 -3.55
N THR A 106 3.13 -3.30 -4.85
CA THR A 106 4.03 -2.56 -5.73
C THR A 106 3.20 -1.69 -6.65
N VAL A 107 3.25 -0.39 -6.43
CA VAL A 107 2.52 0.59 -7.27
C VAL A 107 3.23 0.72 -8.61
N ILE A 108 2.49 0.55 -9.70
CA ILE A 108 3.00 0.64 -11.07
C ILE A 108 2.65 2.01 -11.67
N THR A 109 1.45 2.49 -11.42
CA THR A 109 0.97 3.81 -11.88
C THR A 109 0.04 4.44 -10.83
N PRO A 110 0.00 5.77 -10.69
CA PRO A 110 0.81 6.76 -11.41
C PRO A 110 2.26 6.81 -10.89
N GLU A 111 3.18 7.29 -11.73
CA GLU A 111 4.61 7.39 -11.40
C GLU A 111 4.89 8.14 -10.09
N ALA A 112 4.05 9.13 -9.76
CA ALA A 112 4.19 9.90 -8.52
C ALA A 112 4.05 9.01 -7.26
N LEU A 113 3.19 8.00 -7.29
CA LEU A 113 3.01 7.02 -6.20
C LEU A 113 4.02 5.86 -6.28
N ALA A 114 4.45 5.50 -7.48
CA ALA A 114 5.50 4.52 -7.70
C ALA A 114 6.90 5.06 -7.34
N SER A 115 7.00 6.34 -6.99
CA SER A 115 8.28 6.96 -6.60
C SER A 115 8.85 6.30 -5.35
N GLY A 116 10.19 6.22 -5.27
CA GLY A 116 10.89 5.54 -4.18
C GLY A 116 10.49 6.02 -2.79
N PHE A 117 10.14 7.30 -2.60
CA PHE A 117 9.70 7.80 -1.31
C PHE A 117 8.35 7.17 -0.89
N ILE A 118 7.31 7.25 -1.74
CA ILE A 118 5.99 6.72 -1.40
C ILE A 118 6.02 5.20 -1.32
N GLN A 119 6.64 4.56 -2.31
CA GLN A 119 6.75 3.11 -2.33
C GLN A 119 7.49 2.57 -1.10
N ASN A 120 8.66 3.10 -0.78
CA ASN A 120 9.50 2.54 0.28
C ASN A 120 9.08 3.01 1.68
N VAL A 121 8.76 4.31 1.85
CA VAL A 121 8.53 4.89 3.18
C VAL A 121 7.09 4.72 3.65
N VAL A 122 6.11 4.84 2.73
CA VAL A 122 4.70 4.78 3.10
C VAL A 122 4.13 3.37 2.89
N VAL A 123 4.33 2.82 1.68
CA VAL A 123 3.69 1.54 1.31
C VAL A 123 4.45 0.36 1.91
N ASP A 124 5.74 0.22 1.61
CA ASP A 124 6.51 -0.96 2.00
C ASP A 124 6.72 -1.03 3.50
N HIS A 125 7.07 0.11 4.13
CA HIS A 125 7.24 0.18 5.57
C HIS A 125 5.92 -0.08 6.32
N GLY A 126 4.81 0.47 5.83
CA GLY A 126 3.49 0.29 6.41
C GLY A 126 2.94 -1.13 6.27
N ILE A 127 3.18 -1.80 5.13
CA ILE A 127 2.73 -3.18 4.91
C ILE A 127 3.60 -4.20 5.65
N THR A 128 4.91 -3.97 5.71
CA THR A 128 5.86 -4.91 6.29
C THR A 128 5.67 -5.02 7.80
N LEU A 129 5.58 -6.23 8.32
CA LEU A 129 5.46 -6.47 9.75
C LEU A 129 6.78 -6.15 10.47
N ASN A 130 6.68 -5.67 11.72
CA ASN A 130 7.86 -5.49 12.56
C ASN A 130 8.28 -6.83 13.19
N ALA A 131 8.89 -7.69 12.38
CA ALA A 131 9.33 -9.04 12.75
C ALA A 131 10.76 -9.26 12.25
N HIS A 132 11.72 -8.61 12.92
CA HIS A 132 13.14 -8.65 12.54
C HIS A 132 13.69 -10.06 12.41
N GLN A 133 13.24 -10.99 13.27
CA GLN A 133 13.62 -12.41 13.20
C GLN A 133 13.15 -13.10 11.91
N CYS A 134 12.21 -12.48 11.19
CA CYS A 134 11.67 -12.97 9.92
C CYS A 134 12.18 -12.16 8.71
N GLY A 135 13.11 -11.24 8.91
CA GLY A 135 13.59 -10.35 7.87
C GLY A 135 12.56 -9.28 7.47
N GLU A 136 11.65 -8.93 8.37
CA GLU A 136 10.62 -7.92 8.14
C GLU A 136 10.85 -6.69 9.03
N TYR A 137 11.05 -5.55 8.38
CA TYR A 137 11.42 -4.29 9.04
C TYR A 137 10.40 -3.21 8.62
N GLY A 138 9.27 -3.18 9.30
CA GLY A 138 8.22 -2.20 9.08
C GLY A 138 7.43 -1.95 10.37
N ASP A 139 6.33 -1.23 10.28
CA ASP A 139 5.46 -0.95 11.43
C ASP A 139 4.12 -1.70 11.36
N GLY A 140 3.81 -2.35 10.24
CA GLY A 140 2.54 -3.07 10.06
C GLY A 140 1.32 -2.15 10.14
N ALA A 141 1.47 -0.87 9.86
CA ALA A 141 0.43 0.13 9.99
C ALA A 141 -0.60 0.10 8.85
N PHE A 142 -0.20 -0.40 7.69
CA PHE A 142 -1.07 -0.57 6.54
C PHE A 142 -1.46 -2.04 6.35
N ASN A 143 -2.65 -2.40 6.77
CA ASN A 143 -3.18 -3.76 6.65
C ASN A 143 -4.35 -3.78 5.67
N TRP A 144 -4.23 -4.58 4.62
CA TRP A 144 -5.30 -4.84 3.68
C TRP A 144 -5.65 -6.32 3.69
N LEU A 145 -6.93 -6.63 3.89
CA LEU A 145 -7.44 -7.99 4.01
C LEU A 145 -8.27 -8.38 2.79
N ILE A 146 -8.17 -9.64 2.42
CA ILE A 146 -9.01 -10.30 1.42
C ILE A 146 -9.56 -11.59 2.02
N ARG A 147 -10.87 -11.77 2.00
CA ARG A 147 -11.56 -13.02 2.33
C ARG A 147 -12.28 -13.53 1.10
N ILE A 148 -11.95 -14.71 0.63
CA ILE A 148 -12.59 -15.38 -0.50
C ILE A 148 -13.47 -16.50 0.03
N ASN A 149 -14.75 -16.45 -0.29
CA ASN A 149 -15.68 -17.56 -0.03
C ASN A 149 -15.91 -18.32 -1.33
N LYS A 150 -15.28 -19.49 -1.45
CA LYS A 150 -15.35 -20.34 -2.65
C LYS A 150 -16.75 -20.92 -2.89
N THR A 151 -17.53 -21.07 -1.84
CA THR A 151 -18.88 -21.61 -1.92
C THR A 151 -19.86 -20.60 -2.52
N THR A 152 -19.74 -19.33 -2.14
CA THR A 152 -20.65 -18.26 -2.61
C THR A 152 -20.12 -17.52 -3.82
N GLY A 153 -18.84 -17.68 -4.17
CA GLY A 153 -18.20 -16.88 -5.23
C GLY A 153 -18.11 -15.39 -4.89
N MET A 154 -17.88 -15.09 -3.61
CA MET A 154 -17.80 -13.71 -3.12
C MET A 154 -16.42 -13.43 -2.52
N VAL A 155 -15.93 -12.22 -2.71
CA VAL A 155 -14.79 -11.66 -2.00
C VAL A 155 -15.25 -10.55 -1.08
N THR A 156 -14.80 -10.57 0.18
CA THR A 156 -14.88 -9.44 1.11
C THR A 156 -13.49 -8.88 1.26
N THR A 157 -13.34 -7.57 1.12
CA THR A 157 -12.04 -6.91 1.22
C THR A 157 -12.16 -5.59 1.95
N GLY A 158 -11.10 -5.18 2.63
CA GLY A 158 -11.08 -3.96 3.42
C GLY A 158 -9.79 -3.79 4.20
N GLY A 159 -9.61 -2.60 4.76
CA GLY A 159 -8.51 -2.34 5.68
C GLY A 159 -8.72 -3.01 7.04
N ALA A 160 -7.63 -3.09 7.78
CA ALA A 160 -7.65 -3.56 9.17
C ALA A 160 -6.77 -2.67 10.05
N PRO A 161 -7.13 -2.44 11.32
CA PRO A 161 -6.22 -1.81 12.26
C PRO A 161 -4.96 -2.66 12.46
N PRO A 162 -3.86 -2.06 12.93
CA PRO A 162 -2.66 -2.80 13.30
C PRO A 162 -2.99 -3.87 14.36
N SER A 163 -2.53 -5.10 14.13
CA SER A 163 -2.72 -6.19 15.10
C SER A 163 -1.54 -6.25 16.07
N THR A 164 -1.82 -6.33 17.36
CA THR A 164 -0.82 -6.53 18.41
C THR A 164 -0.34 -7.98 18.50
N ASP A 165 -1.13 -8.92 17.99
CA ASP A 165 -0.81 -10.34 17.97
C ASP A 165 -1.34 -11.00 16.68
N PRO A 166 -0.63 -10.81 15.55
CA PRO A 166 -1.05 -11.35 14.25
C PRO A 166 -1.22 -12.86 14.19
N LEU A 167 -0.49 -13.60 15.04
CA LEU A 167 -0.51 -15.07 15.09
C LEU A 167 -1.64 -15.61 15.98
N GLY A 168 -1.86 -15.02 17.14
CA GLY A 168 -2.85 -15.48 18.12
C GLY A 168 -4.23 -14.87 17.88
N ILE A 169 -4.35 -13.56 17.98
CA ILE A 169 -5.60 -12.83 17.79
C ILE A 169 -5.98 -12.75 16.33
N GLY A 170 -4.98 -12.51 15.43
CA GLY A 170 -5.19 -12.28 14.01
C GLY A 170 -5.55 -10.83 13.71
N TYR A 171 -6.38 -10.65 12.68
CA TYR A 171 -6.84 -9.35 12.18
C TYR A 171 -8.37 -9.29 12.20
N CYS A 172 -8.93 -8.09 12.05
CA CYS A 172 -10.35 -7.87 11.83
C CYS A 172 -10.52 -6.78 10.76
N PHE A 173 -11.61 -6.84 10.00
CA PHE A 173 -11.94 -5.76 9.08
C PHE A 173 -12.27 -4.49 9.85
N ALA A 174 -11.63 -3.38 9.47
CA ALA A 174 -11.99 -2.07 9.99
C ALA A 174 -13.46 -1.74 9.62
N ASN A 175 -14.23 -1.37 10.64
CA ASN A 175 -15.60 -0.89 10.50
C ASN A 175 -15.78 0.26 11.49
N THR A 176 -15.44 1.46 11.07
CA THR A 176 -15.36 2.62 11.95
C THR A 176 -15.60 3.92 11.19
N ILE A 177 -15.85 5.00 11.91
CA ILE A 177 -15.89 6.34 11.36
C ILE A 177 -14.56 7.04 11.66
N ALA A 178 -13.85 7.46 10.62
CA ALA A 178 -12.58 8.15 10.79
C ALA A 178 -12.80 9.50 11.49
N SER A 179 -12.10 9.69 12.62
CA SER A 179 -12.14 10.94 13.37
C SER A 179 -11.66 12.12 12.51
N GLY A 180 -12.33 13.25 12.60
CA GLY A 180 -11.99 14.48 11.87
C GLY A 180 -12.58 14.57 10.45
N SER A 181 -12.67 13.48 9.70
CA SER A 181 -13.27 13.49 8.34
C SER A 181 -14.74 13.03 8.31
N GLY A 182 -15.19 12.28 9.31
CA GLY A 182 -16.51 11.66 9.33
C GLY A 182 -16.72 10.56 8.26
N ILE A 183 -15.65 10.15 7.58
CA ILE A 183 -15.72 9.12 6.53
C ILE A 183 -15.85 7.75 7.17
N HIS A 184 -16.86 6.99 6.73
CA HIS A 184 -17.04 5.61 7.16
C HIS A 184 -16.08 4.69 6.40
N VAL A 185 -15.32 3.92 7.15
CA VAL A 185 -14.48 2.82 6.66
C VAL A 185 -15.17 1.52 7.00
N SER A 186 -15.43 0.69 6.01
CA SER A 186 -16.04 -0.63 6.20
C SER A 186 -15.55 -1.59 5.12
N PRO A 187 -15.56 -2.90 5.40
CA PRO A 187 -15.30 -3.89 4.36
C PRO A 187 -16.38 -3.83 3.28
N ILE A 188 -15.98 -4.16 2.08
CA ILE A 188 -16.88 -4.26 0.92
C ILE A 188 -16.89 -5.70 0.41
N THR A 189 -17.97 -6.06 -0.26
CA THR A 189 -18.13 -7.40 -0.84
C THR A 189 -18.45 -7.28 -2.33
N ALA A 190 -17.75 -8.07 -3.14
CA ALA A 190 -17.95 -8.16 -4.58
C ALA A 190 -18.03 -9.63 -5.02
N LYS A 191 -18.58 -9.87 -6.20
CA LYS A 191 -18.51 -11.20 -6.83
C LYS A 191 -17.11 -11.46 -7.36
N VAL A 192 -16.72 -12.72 -7.37
CA VAL A 192 -15.49 -13.18 -8.00
C VAL A 192 -15.76 -14.26 -9.02
N ASN A 193 -15.04 -14.17 -10.12
CA ASN A 193 -14.96 -15.24 -11.12
C ASN A 193 -13.79 -16.15 -10.75
N LEU A 194 -14.11 -17.31 -10.18
CA LEU A 194 -13.14 -18.31 -9.76
C LEU A 194 -12.89 -19.32 -10.88
N THR A 195 -11.63 -19.59 -11.21
CA THR A 195 -11.22 -20.62 -12.15
C THR A 195 -10.00 -21.35 -11.60
N GLY A 196 -10.20 -22.55 -11.07
CA GLY A 196 -9.15 -23.27 -10.34
C GLY A 196 -8.66 -22.45 -9.13
N ASN A 197 -7.36 -22.15 -9.12
CA ASN A 197 -6.72 -21.34 -8.08
C ASN A 197 -6.60 -19.85 -8.48
N SER A 198 -7.27 -19.43 -9.53
CA SER A 198 -7.20 -18.04 -10.01
C SER A 198 -8.55 -17.36 -9.86
N PHE A 199 -8.54 -16.04 -9.66
CA PHE A 199 -9.76 -15.26 -9.61
C PHE A 199 -9.56 -13.81 -10.08
N SER A 200 -10.68 -13.21 -10.46
CA SER A 200 -10.82 -11.78 -10.68
C SER A 200 -12.12 -11.32 -10.03
N SER A 201 -12.17 -10.11 -9.49
CA SER A 201 -13.38 -9.55 -8.91
C SER A 201 -14.14 -8.64 -9.90
N GLU A 202 -15.44 -8.50 -9.70
CA GLU A 202 -16.17 -7.36 -10.22
C GLU A 202 -15.63 -6.07 -9.60
N ALA A 203 -15.78 -4.95 -10.33
CA ALA A 203 -15.39 -3.65 -9.81
C ALA A 203 -16.38 -3.17 -8.74
N VAL A 204 -15.85 -2.54 -7.70
CA VAL A 204 -16.64 -1.83 -6.69
C VAL A 204 -16.61 -0.34 -6.95
N ASP A 205 -17.75 0.32 -6.84
CA ASP A 205 -17.86 1.73 -7.22
C ASP A 205 -17.02 2.64 -6.31
N LYS A 206 -16.98 2.38 -5.01
CA LYS A 206 -16.21 3.19 -4.05
C LYS A 206 -15.61 2.33 -2.94
N LEU A 207 -14.35 2.64 -2.60
CA LEU A 207 -13.57 1.98 -1.58
C LEU A 207 -12.76 3.00 -0.80
N ASN A 208 -13.00 3.10 0.50
CA ASN A 208 -12.20 3.93 1.39
C ASN A 208 -11.06 3.10 2.00
N VAL A 209 -9.83 3.38 1.60
CA VAL A 209 -8.62 2.67 2.07
C VAL A 209 -8.07 3.39 3.31
N PRO A 210 -8.16 2.80 4.51
CA PRO A 210 -7.59 3.39 5.70
C PRO A 210 -6.08 3.09 5.78
N ILE A 211 -5.29 4.12 6.03
CA ILE A 211 -3.86 4.00 6.32
C ILE A 211 -3.64 4.58 7.72
N PHE A 212 -3.25 3.73 8.67
CA PHE A 212 -2.99 4.12 10.05
C PHE A 212 -1.57 4.68 10.17
N VAL A 213 -1.44 6.00 10.31
CA VAL A 213 -0.13 6.64 10.39
C VAL A 213 0.57 6.24 11.68
N ASN A 214 1.79 5.70 11.56
CA ASN A 214 2.58 5.20 12.69
C ASN A 214 1.82 4.18 13.58
N GLY A 215 0.84 3.50 13.02
CA GLY A 215 -0.01 2.58 13.79
C GLY A 215 -0.97 3.26 14.77
N ASP A 216 -1.10 4.59 14.75
CA ASP A 216 -2.03 5.34 15.61
C ASP A 216 -3.45 5.29 15.01
N PRO A 217 -4.43 4.68 15.72
CA PRO A 217 -5.80 4.60 15.25
C PRO A 217 -6.51 5.95 15.09
N ASN A 218 -5.98 7.01 15.72
CA ASN A 218 -6.53 8.36 15.64
C ASN A 218 -5.96 9.17 14.46
N GLN A 219 -4.91 8.67 13.82
CA GLN A 219 -4.27 9.32 12.68
C GLN A 219 -4.50 8.50 11.40
N LEU A 220 -5.72 8.56 10.90
CA LEU A 220 -6.12 7.87 9.68
C LEU A 220 -6.00 8.78 8.47
N ILE A 221 -5.25 8.32 7.47
CA ILE A 221 -5.36 8.83 6.10
C ILE A 221 -6.37 7.93 5.39
N ILE A 222 -7.41 8.52 4.81
CA ILE A 222 -8.38 7.79 3.99
C ILE A 222 -8.10 8.09 2.54
N LEU A 223 -7.74 7.05 1.79
CA LEU A 223 -7.59 7.14 0.33
C LEU A 223 -8.89 6.65 -0.33
N PRO A 224 -9.72 7.56 -0.88
CA PRO A 224 -10.93 7.18 -1.57
C PRO A 224 -10.60 6.71 -2.98
N LEU A 225 -10.88 5.46 -3.28
CA LEU A 225 -10.72 4.88 -4.61
C LEU A 225 -12.07 4.55 -5.21
N SER A 226 -12.17 4.69 -6.51
CA SER A 226 -13.36 4.38 -7.29
C SER A 226 -13.09 3.32 -8.36
N ASN A 227 -14.12 2.55 -8.70
CA ASN A 227 -14.08 1.49 -9.71
C ASN A 227 -12.94 0.47 -9.47
N VAL A 228 -12.78 0.06 -8.21
CA VAL A 228 -11.68 -0.80 -7.79
C VAL A 228 -11.99 -2.26 -8.06
N SER A 229 -11.07 -2.98 -8.68
CA SER A 229 -11.14 -4.44 -8.80
C SER A 229 -9.76 -5.08 -8.73
N VAL A 230 -9.74 -6.37 -8.43
CA VAL A 230 -8.54 -7.21 -8.54
C VAL A 230 -8.68 -8.11 -9.76
N GLN A 231 -7.56 -8.32 -10.46
CA GLN A 231 -7.50 -9.09 -11.69
C GLN A 231 -6.29 -10.03 -11.66
N LYS A 232 -6.39 -11.13 -12.41
CA LYS A 232 -5.28 -12.06 -12.61
C LYS A 232 -4.65 -12.55 -11.30
N VAL A 233 -5.45 -12.71 -10.25
CA VAL A 233 -4.94 -13.19 -8.96
C VAL A 233 -4.82 -14.71 -9.00
N THR A 234 -3.64 -15.21 -8.62
CA THR A 234 -3.41 -16.65 -8.48
C THR A 234 -2.92 -16.95 -7.06
N TYR A 235 -3.54 -17.93 -6.40
CA TYR A 235 -3.12 -18.39 -5.10
C TYR A 235 -2.54 -19.81 -5.17
N SER A 236 -1.68 -20.16 -4.22
CA SER A 236 -1.04 -21.48 -4.13
C SER A 236 -2.06 -22.62 -3.97
N ALA A 237 -1.68 -23.83 -4.34
CA ALA A 237 -2.56 -24.99 -4.29
C ALA A 237 -3.10 -25.30 -2.89
N ASP A 238 -2.35 -24.95 -1.84
CA ASP A 238 -2.75 -25.06 -0.45
C ASP A 238 -3.60 -23.88 0.04
N GLY A 239 -3.79 -22.84 -0.78
CA GLY A 239 -4.55 -21.66 -0.47
C GLY A 239 -3.86 -20.68 0.50
N ASN A 240 -2.56 -20.83 0.75
CA ASN A 240 -1.86 -20.05 1.75
C ASN A 240 -1.17 -18.81 1.20
N CYS A 241 -0.85 -18.76 -0.10
CA CYS A 241 -0.06 -17.69 -0.69
C CYS A 241 -0.70 -17.10 -1.95
N ILE A 242 -0.63 -15.79 -2.11
CA ILE A 242 -0.71 -15.07 -3.37
C ILE A 242 0.69 -14.46 -3.57
N GLY A 243 1.42 -14.90 -4.60
CA GLY A 243 2.83 -14.59 -4.74
C GLY A 243 3.74 -15.35 -3.76
N GLY A 244 4.93 -14.84 -3.50
CA GLY A 244 5.90 -15.54 -2.66
C GLY A 244 7.00 -14.65 -2.10
N PHE A 245 7.65 -15.12 -1.05
CA PHE A 245 8.77 -14.47 -0.39
C PHE A 245 10.10 -15.11 -0.80
N ASN A 246 11.05 -14.28 -1.19
CA ASN A 246 12.37 -14.71 -1.62
C ASN A 246 13.40 -14.49 -0.51
N TYR A 247 13.65 -15.51 0.27
CA TYR A 247 14.64 -15.45 1.36
C TYR A 247 16.08 -15.23 0.87
N ALA A 248 16.38 -15.52 -0.39
CA ALA A 248 17.71 -15.25 -0.96
C ALA A 248 17.99 -13.75 -1.10
N ALA A 249 16.97 -12.91 -1.03
CA ALA A 249 17.10 -11.45 -1.02
C ALA A 249 17.58 -10.89 0.34
N LEU A 250 17.54 -11.67 1.42
CA LEU A 250 18.02 -11.24 2.72
C LEU A 250 19.52 -11.38 2.81
N ASP A 251 20.18 -10.45 3.51
CA ASP A 251 21.58 -10.55 3.85
C ASP A 251 21.82 -11.46 5.08
N LYS A 252 23.07 -11.53 5.54
CA LYS A 252 23.45 -12.35 6.70
C LYS A 252 22.75 -11.95 8.01
N ASP A 253 22.30 -10.72 8.13
CA ASP A 253 21.64 -10.18 9.32
C ASP A 253 20.12 -10.21 9.18
N CYS A 254 19.62 -10.95 8.18
CA CYS A 254 18.20 -11.02 7.79
C CYS A 254 17.60 -9.67 7.44
N ALA A 255 18.41 -8.72 7.00
CA ALA A 255 17.97 -7.43 6.52
C ALA A 255 17.73 -7.45 4.99
N ASP A 256 16.83 -6.61 4.53
CA ASP A 256 16.62 -6.36 3.12
C ASP A 256 17.59 -5.28 2.63
N SER A 257 18.83 -5.68 2.46
CA SER A 257 19.89 -4.77 2.02
C SER A 257 20.30 -4.97 0.55
N ARG A 258 19.69 -5.94 -0.13
CA ARG A 258 20.03 -6.27 -1.51
C ARG A 258 19.20 -5.46 -2.49
N SER A 259 19.85 -4.54 -3.21
CA SER A 259 19.24 -3.75 -4.29
C SER A 259 19.10 -4.50 -5.62
N ASP A 260 19.76 -5.65 -5.75
CA ASP A 260 19.80 -6.47 -6.96
C ASP A 260 18.78 -7.61 -6.97
N CYS A 261 17.99 -7.74 -5.90
CA CYS A 261 17.17 -8.90 -5.66
C CYS A 261 15.93 -8.53 -4.82
N SER A 262 14.76 -8.77 -5.34
CA SER A 262 13.51 -8.44 -4.64
C SER A 262 13.12 -9.50 -3.62
N ARG A 263 12.62 -9.07 -2.46
CA ARG A 263 12.09 -9.95 -1.42
C ARG A 263 10.79 -10.65 -1.81
N TRP A 264 9.95 -9.99 -2.58
CA TRP A 264 8.64 -10.49 -2.92
C TRP A 264 8.49 -10.64 -4.42
N HIS A 265 7.83 -11.70 -4.86
CA HIS A 265 7.19 -11.71 -6.16
C HIS A 265 5.67 -11.63 -5.96
N THR A 266 5.01 -10.87 -6.82
CA THR A 266 3.58 -10.59 -6.77
C THR A 266 2.84 -11.50 -7.74
N ASP A 267 1.61 -11.91 -7.38
CA ASP A 267 0.79 -12.82 -8.18
C ASP A 267 -0.70 -12.39 -8.20
N GLY A 268 -0.91 -11.11 -8.10
CA GLY A 268 -2.19 -10.46 -8.25
C GLY A 268 -2.03 -9.02 -8.70
N SER A 269 -3.00 -8.51 -9.45
CA SER A 269 -3.09 -7.12 -9.90
C SER A 269 -4.33 -6.46 -9.32
N LEU A 270 -4.23 -5.19 -8.99
CA LEU A 270 -5.37 -4.36 -8.63
C LEU A 270 -5.34 -3.05 -9.43
N GLY A 271 -6.51 -2.48 -9.64
CA GLY A 271 -6.66 -1.20 -10.31
C GLY A 271 -7.92 -0.48 -9.87
N GLY A 272 -7.91 0.83 -9.98
CA GLY A 272 -8.98 1.75 -9.67
C GLY A 272 -8.54 3.17 -9.98
N PHE A 273 -9.37 4.15 -9.72
CA PHE A 273 -8.98 5.55 -9.92
C PHE A 273 -9.35 6.42 -8.72
N ILE A 274 -8.68 7.57 -8.65
CA ILE A 274 -9.05 8.65 -7.74
C ILE A 274 -9.25 9.93 -8.54
N THR A 275 -10.33 10.66 -8.26
CA THR A 275 -10.52 11.98 -8.89
C THR A 275 -9.56 12.99 -8.28
N LEU A 276 -9.14 13.97 -9.05
CA LEU A 276 -8.29 15.06 -8.56
C LEU A 276 -8.94 15.82 -7.41
N GLU A 277 -10.25 16.01 -7.45
CA GLU A 277 -11.03 16.67 -6.39
C GLU A 277 -11.04 15.82 -5.10
N GLU A 278 -11.18 14.50 -5.17
CA GLU A 278 -11.07 13.63 -3.99
C GLU A 278 -9.62 13.60 -3.47
N ALA A 279 -8.64 13.54 -4.35
CA ALA A 279 -7.23 13.58 -3.99
C ALA A 279 -6.84 14.90 -3.27
N ASP A 280 -7.48 16.01 -3.62
CA ASP A 280 -7.25 17.32 -2.98
C ASP A 280 -7.86 17.43 -1.57
N ASN A 281 -8.62 16.44 -1.14
CA ASN A 281 -9.14 16.30 0.22
C ASN A 281 -8.36 15.29 1.08
N VAL A 282 -7.27 14.71 0.56
CA VAL A 282 -6.44 13.73 1.28
C VAL A 282 -5.12 14.39 1.69
N PRO A 283 -4.99 14.90 2.91
CA PRO A 283 -3.73 15.46 3.42
C PRO A 283 -2.73 14.34 3.70
N ILE A 284 -1.46 14.59 3.40
CA ILE A 284 -0.34 13.69 3.69
C ILE A 284 0.53 14.34 4.78
N PRO A 285 0.41 13.93 6.05
CA PRO A 285 1.14 14.53 7.16
C PRO A 285 2.66 14.51 6.97
N GLN A 286 3.20 13.42 6.41
CA GLN A 286 4.62 13.25 6.13
C GLN A 286 5.17 14.26 5.10
N LEU A 287 4.29 14.92 4.35
CA LEU A 287 4.62 15.96 3.38
C LEU A 287 4.19 17.36 3.86
N GLY A 288 4.05 17.55 5.18
CA GLY A 288 3.61 18.80 5.77
C GLY A 288 2.15 19.15 5.45
N ASN A 289 1.29 18.15 5.41
CA ASN A 289 -0.14 18.22 5.08
C ASN A 289 -0.45 18.70 3.65
N LYS A 290 0.50 18.64 2.72
CA LYS A 290 0.16 18.78 1.30
C LYS A 290 -0.78 17.65 0.89
N THR A 291 -1.73 17.97 0.03
CA THR A 291 -2.71 16.98 -0.41
C THR A 291 -2.11 15.98 -1.39
N LEU A 292 -2.75 14.82 -1.49
CA LEU A 292 -2.42 13.81 -2.48
C LEU A 292 -2.49 14.37 -3.91
N CYS A 293 -3.40 15.31 -4.19
CA CYS A 293 -3.49 16.01 -5.46
C CYS A 293 -2.17 16.71 -5.83
N VAL A 294 -1.59 17.48 -4.90
CA VAL A 294 -0.31 18.18 -5.12
C VAL A 294 0.81 17.19 -5.44
N MET A 295 0.80 16.05 -4.77
CA MET A 295 1.79 15.00 -5.01
C MET A 295 1.60 14.33 -6.38
N LEU A 296 0.38 13.95 -6.73
CA LEU A 296 0.05 13.29 -7.99
C LEU A 296 0.38 14.16 -9.20
N THR A 297 0.05 15.45 -9.11
CA THR A 297 0.22 16.38 -10.23
C THR A 297 1.65 16.89 -10.36
N LYS A 298 2.49 16.75 -9.31
CA LYS A 298 3.81 17.41 -9.23
C LYS A 298 3.73 18.92 -9.59
N SER A 299 2.55 19.51 -9.43
CA SER A 299 2.28 20.90 -9.81
C SER A 299 2.65 21.88 -8.71
N THR A 300 2.74 23.16 -9.06
CA THR A 300 2.85 24.23 -8.08
C THR A 300 1.56 24.22 -7.24
N PRO A 301 1.65 24.15 -5.91
CA PRO A 301 0.49 24.25 -5.05
C PRO A 301 -0.27 25.57 -5.24
N GLY A 302 -1.53 25.59 -4.80
CA GLY A 302 -2.33 26.80 -4.70
C GLY A 302 -1.79 27.81 -3.67
N PRO A 303 -2.52 28.89 -3.42
CA PRO A 303 -2.05 29.99 -2.56
C PRO A 303 -1.75 29.59 -1.12
N ASP A 304 -2.41 28.56 -0.60
CA ASP A 304 -2.20 28.01 0.74
C ASP A 304 -0.99 27.08 0.84
N ASN A 305 -0.35 26.78 -0.29
CA ASN A 305 0.76 25.85 -0.42
C ASN A 305 0.46 24.39 0.01
N LEU A 306 -0.79 24.05 0.21
CA LEU A 306 -1.24 22.72 0.68
C LEU A 306 -2.07 21.98 -0.39
N HIS A 307 -2.95 22.69 -1.08
CA HIS A 307 -3.90 22.15 -2.04
C HIS A 307 -3.44 22.37 -3.49
N CYS A 308 -4.05 21.63 -4.41
CA CYS A 308 -3.85 21.86 -5.84
C CYS A 308 -4.32 23.26 -6.24
N LYS A 309 -3.62 23.87 -7.21
CA LYS A 309 -4.03 25.14 -7.83
C LYS A 309 -5.40 24.97 -8.49
N ARG A 310 -6.25 26.00 -8.36
CA ARG A 310 -7.60 26.03 -8.93
C ARG A 310 -7.76 27.15 -9.96
N THR A 311 -8.59 26.91 -10.95
CA THR A 311 -9.03 27.90 -11.92
C THR A 311 -9.98 28.91 -11.27
N ALA A 312 -10.30 30.01 -11.99
CA ALA A 312 -11.31 30.97 -11.54
C ALA A 312 -12.72 30.34 -11.36
N ALA A 313 -13.00 29.21 -12.01
CA ALA A 313 -14.23 28.42 -11.82
C ALA A 313 -14.15 27.44 -10.65
N ASN A 314 -13.14 27.54 -9.79
CA ASN A 314 -12.89 26.68 -8.64
C ASN A 314 -12.68 25.19 -8.97
N LYS A 315 -12.25 24.85 -10.18
CA LYS A 315 -11.86 23.51 -10.57
C LYS A 315 -10.32 23.34 -10.45
N ILE A 316 -9.87 22.14 -10.18
CA ILE A 316 -8.42 21.84 -10.20
C ILE A 316 -7.84 22.22 -11.56
N ASP A 317 -6.77 23.04 -11.55
CA ASP A 317 -6.05 23.53 -12.73
C ASP A 317 -4.99 22.52 -13.17
N PHE A 318 -5.43 21.28 -13.42
CA PHE A 318 -4.59 20.18 -13.86
C PHE A 318 -5.44 19.10 -14.54
N GLN A 319 -4.79 18.26 -15.37
CA GLN A 319 -5.42 17.09 -15.99
C GLN A 319 -4.70 15.83 -15.55
N GLY A 320 -5.49 14.82 -15.18
CA GLY A 320 -5.02 13.47 -14.93
C GLY A 320 -4.86 12.66 -16.21
N ASP A 321 -4.85 11.36 -16.08
CA ASP A 321 -4.72 10.39 -17.18
C ASP A 321 -5.97 9.55 -17.41
N TYR A 322 -7.03 9.78 -16.61
CA TYR A 322 -8.27 9.00 -16.62
C TYR A 322 -9.48 9.88 -16.45
N CYS A 323 -10.61 9.44 -17.02
CA CYS A 323 -11.89 10.14 -16.92
C CYS A 323 -12.87 9.35 -16.02
N SER A 324 -13.29 9.98 -14.92
CA SER A 324 -14.19 9.34 -13.94
C SER A 324 -15.56 8.99 -14.50
N THR A 325 -16.10 9.81 -15.41
CA THR A 325 -17.44 9.65 -15.96
C THR A 325 -17.53 8.59 -17.05
N THR A 326 -16.55 8.54 -17.95
CA THR A 326 -16.48 7.52 -19.01
C THR A 326 -15.82 6.22 -18.53
N LYS A 327 -15.18 6.25 -17.37
CA LYS A 327 -14.36 5.14 -16.82
C LYS A 327 -13.33 4.64 -17.84
N SER A 328 -12.62 5.56 -18.49
CA SER A 328 -11.63 5.26 -19.54
C SER A 328 -10.50 6.29 -19.54
N ALA A 329 -9.41 6.00 -20.27
CA ALA A 329 -8.34 6.96 -20.52
C ALA A 329 -8.77 8.14 -21.40
N ASP A 330 -9.89 7.98 -22.15
CA ASP A 330 -10.41 9.01 -23.02
C ASP A 330 -11.42 9.90 -22.29
N GLY A 331 -11.38 11.20 -22.54
CA GLY A 331 -12.44 12.12 -22.09
C GLY A 331 -11.95 13.22 -21.14
N CYS A 332 -12.57 13.32 -19.97
CA CYS A 332 -12.45 14.50 -19.11
C CYS A 332 -11.11 14.66 -18.37
N ALA A 333 -10.29 13.61 -18.26
CA ALA A 333 -8.99 13.63 -17.60
C ALA A 333 -9.01 14.27 -16.19
N ASP A 334 -10.08 14.00 -15.42
CA ASP A 334 -10.32 14.54 -14.09
C ASP A 334 -9.80 13.66 -12.95
N SER A 335 -9.16 12.54 -13.30
CA SER A 335 -8.75 11.48 -12.38
C SER A 335 -7.38 10.93 -12.74
N TYR A 336 -6.76 10.23 -11.77
CA TYR A 336 -5.61 9.37 -12.01
C TYR A 336 -5.99 7.91 -11.86
N TRP A 337 -5.56 7.09 -12.82
CA TRP A 337 -5.61 5.64 -12.73
C TRP A 337 -4.51 5.13 -11.79
N LEU A 338 -4.89 4.36 -10.79
CA LEU A 338 -3.98 3.66 -9.89
C LEU A 338 -3.99 2.18 -10.23
N ALA A 339 -2.80 1.64 -10.48
CA ALA A 339 -2.65 0.21 -10.67
C ALA A 339 -1.40 -0.27 -9.93
N ALA A 340 -1.53 -1.46 -9.36
CA ALA A 340 -0.48 -2.08 -8.58
C ALA A 340 -0.53 -3.60 -8.73
N THR A 341 0.59 -4.25 -8.38
CA THR A 341 0.65 -5.69 -8.17
C THR A 341 0.81 -5.99 -6.69
N PHE A 342 0.40 -7.17 -6.23
CA PHE A 342 0.47 -7.51 -4.83
C PHE A 342 0.81 -8.98 -4.56
N ALA A 343 1.37 -9.22 -3.38
CA ALA A 343 1.49 -10.51 -2.73
C ALA A 343 0.73 -10.50 -1.42
N ALA A 344 0.20 -11.64 -1.01
CA ALA A 344 -0.53 -11.79 0.23
C ALA A 344 -0.30 -13.16 0.86
N SER A 345 -0.47 -13.25 2.17
CA SER A 345 -0.32 -14.49 2.94
C SER A 345 -1.59 -14.81 3.72
N ALA A 346 -1.81 -16.10 3.94
CA ALA A 346 -2.87 -16.58 4.80
C ALA A 346 -2.76 -15.98 6.22
N VAL A 347 -3.86 -15.48 6.73
CA VAL A 347 -4.00 -14.94 8.08
C VAL A 347 -5.28 -15.44 8.74
N LYS A 348 -5.39 -15.22 10.06
CA LYS A 348 -6.66 -15.37 10.76
C LYS A 348 -7.42 -14.04 10.70
N ILE A 349 -8.63 -14.04 10.16
CA ILE A 349 -9.56 -12.92 10.30
C ILE A 349 -10.58 -13.25 11.38
N ASN A 350 -10.63 -12.44 12.42
CA ASN A 350 -11.48 -12.62 13.59
C ASN A 350 -12.73 -11.74 13.49
N ASP A 351 -13.85 -12.35 13.12
CA ASP A 351 -15.13 -11.63 12.96
C ASP A 351 -15.78 -11.25 14.31
N THR A 352 -15.24 -11.78 15.43
CA THR A 352 -15.72 -11.51 16.79
C THR A 352 -14.72 -10.66 17.59
N SER A 353 -13.89 -9.89 16.89
CA SER A 353 -12.92 -9.02 17.55
C SER A 353 -13.61 -8.01 18.47
N ALA A 354 -13.06 -7.83 19.66
CA ALA A 354 -13.51 -6.78 20.58
C ALA A 354 -12.90 -5.40 20.27
N ASP A 355 -12.09 -5.30 19.24
CA ASP A 355 -11.48 -4.03 18.83
C ASP A 355 -12.58 -3.04 18.37
N PRO A 356 -12.70 -1.87 19.00
CA PRO A 356 -13.73 -0.88 18.64
C PRO A 356 -13.62 -0.40 17.19
N LEU A 357 -12.44 -0.44 16.59
CA LEU A 357 -12.23 -0.08 15.18
C LEU A 357 -12.83 -1.11 14.21
N CYS A 358 -13.16 -2.31 14.70
CA CYS A 358 -13.76 -3.39 13.90
C CYS A 358 -15.27 -3.54 14.12
N ASN A 359 -15.83 -2.87 15.12
CA ASN A 359 -17.22 -3.08 15.56
C ASN A 359 -18.18 -1.91 15.24
N GLY A 360 -17.78 -0.99 14.37
CA GLY A 360 -18.60 0.18 14.02
C GLY A 360 -18.54 1.32 15.03
N GLY A 361 -17.64 1.26 16.02
CA GLY A 361 -17.40 2.35 16.95
C GLY A 361 -16.83 3.59 16.27
N VAL A 362 -17.17 4.78 16.79
CA VAL A 362 -16.50 6.03 16.39
C VAL A 362 -15.10 6.01 16.99
N SER A 363 -14.07 6.10 16.15
CA SER A 363 -12.69 6.23 16.63
C SER A 363 -12.52 7.63 17.26
N GLY A 364 -12.42 7.67 18.59
CA GLY A 364 -12.09 8.85 19.37
C GLY A 364 -13.29 9.74 19.73
N ASP A 365 -13.86 9.51 20.84
CA ASP A 365 -14.17 10.30 22.01
C ASP A 365 -15.00 9.42 22.96
N GLY A 366 -14.59 9.32 24.22
CA GLY A 366 -15.29 8.58 25.25
C GLY A 366 -16.69 9.16 25.58
N GLY A 367 -17.59 9.08 24.62
CA GLY A 367 -19.00 9.41 24.75
C GLY A 367 -19.82 8.14 24.98
N THR A 368 -20.30 7.95 26.18
CA THR A 368 -21.32 6.96 26.56
C THR A 368 -22.48 7.03 25.58
N SER A 369 -22.67 5.94 24.82
CA SER A 369 -23.90 5.75 24.04
C SER A 369 -25.06 5.45 24.99
N ASP A 370 -25.86 6.46 25.31
CA ASP A 370 -27.21 6.26 25.83
C ASP A 370 -28.06 5.64 24.73
N ALA A 371 -28.17 4.33 24.75
CA ALA A 371 -29.19 3.61 24.02
C ALA A 371 -30.54 3.97 24.64
N LYS A 372 -31.28 4.91 24.06
CA LYS A 372 -32.71 5.06 24.30
C LYS A 372 -33.41 3.99 23.46
N ALA A 373 -33.96 3.01 24.17
CA ALA A 373 -35.05 2.20 23.66
C ALA A 373 -36.32 3.07 23.59
N ASP A 374 -36.97 3.06 22.45
CA ASP A 374 -38.40 3.27 22.23
C ASP A 374 -38.88 2.29 21.15
#